data_019db6605c3ae0227ae1f9c4f407bc14
#
_entry.id   019db6605c3ae0227ae1f9c4f407bc14
#
_cell.length_a   1.000
_cell.length_b   1.000
_cell.length_c   1.000
_cell.angle_alpha   90.00
_cell.angle_beta   90.00
_cell.angle_gamma   90.00
#
_symmetry.space_group_name_H-M   'P 1'
#
loop_
_entity.id
_entity.type
_entity.pdbx_description
1 polymer ?
#
loop_
_entity_poly.entity_id
_entity_poly.type
_entity_poly.pdbx_seq_one_letter_code
_entity_poly.pdbx_strand_id
1 'polypeptide(L)'
;VDYQRMFHVKDRMFTLSYKINTSPQTSDSYSTYNDMHAATDWEDFLKRLYDLNNDGSQNTTEHTFQADYTTPIGKIHTLEAGAKYILRDNSSEDDRYERQIGTTGDYVLDEEHSSHYKHQNDILAAYMGYGLRVKKISGRLGVRYEHTKQEVKYLVGRGEDFTKNFDDVVPSASIGYKLTDMSNLRLGYNMRIYRPGIWSLNPYLNDSNPTNISQGNSHLDSEKSHSFNLSYSNFTQKFNINLSARYSFTNNSIEQVTEQVKDTEIEGLQNPTGKEVLYSTYQNIGKSRNASLSGYVNWNATSNTRIYANLYGNYTYMEGANGLKNDGWNLFAYGGAQQSLPHDWRISLNIYGQTPWIMLQGKGSSFFDYGLSVNKSFLNKRLTLSAFASNFFKKYTSPTSSIEG
;
A
#
# COMPACT_ATOMS: atom_id res chain seq x y z
N VAL A 1 10.37 24.21 4.45
CA VAL A 1 11.36 25.10 5.06
C VAL A 1 11.87 24.45 6.33
N ASP A 2 13.19 24.35 6.47
CA ASP A 2 13.83 23.73 7.62
C ASP A 2 14.76 24.75 8.28
N TYR A 3 14.68 24.83 9.60
CA TYR A 3 15.61 25.56 10.42
C TYR A 3 16.37 24.57 11.30
N GLN A 4 17.72 24.59 11.23
CA GLN A 4 18.57 23.72 12.02
C GLN A 4 19.50 24.57 12.88
N ARG A 5 19.53 24.27 14.16
CA ARG A 5 20.47 24.84 15.11
C ARG A 5 21.38 23.75 15.67
N MET A 6 22.63 23.83 15.32
CA MET A 6 23.70 23.03 15.92
C MET A 6 24.20 23.72 17.18
N PHE A 7 24.51 22.94 18.20
CA PHE A 7 25.02 23.42 19.48
C PHE A 7 26.53 23.15 19.58
N HIS A 8 27.20 23.67 20.56
CA HIS A 8 28.64 23.47 20.80
C HIS A 8 29.00 21.98 21.04
N VAL A 9 28.09 21.19 21.56
CA VAL A 9 28.27 19.73 21.69
C VAL A 9 28.03 19.09 20.32
N LYS A 10 29.05 18.38 19.83
CA LYS A 10 28.97 17.65 18.55
C LYS A 10 27.72 16.77 18.50
N ASP A 11 27.02 16.77 17.37
CA ASP A 11 25.80 15.98 17.10
C ASP A 11 24.58 16.36 18.00
N ARG A 12 24.67 17.45 18.78
CA ARG A 12 23.51 18.05 19.43
C ARG A 12 22.84 19.03 18.47
N MET A 13 21.58 18.76 18.15
CA MET A 13 20.86 19.52 17.12
C MET A 13 19.40 19.68 17.49
N PHE A 14 18.86 20.86 17.17
CA PHE A 14 17.45 21.15 17.14
C PHE A 14 17.04 21.45 15.69
N THR A 15 15.98 20.81 15.22
CA THR A 15 15.42 21.04 13.89
C THR A 15 13.96 21.43 14.02
N LEU A 16 13.58 22.49 13.31
CA LEU A 16 12.19 22.90 13.14
C LEU A 16 11.87 22.85 11.65
N SER A 17 10.87 22.08 11.27
CA SER A 17 10.50 21.87 9.88
C SER A 17 9.03 22.23 9.64
N TYR A 18 8.79 22.92 8.55
CA TYR A 18 7.45 23.15 8.03
C TYR A 18 7.39 22.73 6.56
N LYS A 19 6.39 21.93 6.24
CA LYS A 19 6.11 21.47 4.88
C LYS A 19 4.65 21.74 4.54
N ILE A 20 4.40 22.27 3.37
CA ILE A 20 3.09 22.33 2.74
C ILE A 20 3.12 21.48 1.47
N ASN A 21 2.08 20.72 1.25
CA ASN A 21 1.87 19.94 0.04
C ASN A 21 0.42 20.14 -0.41
N THR A 22 0.22 20.48 -1.68
CA THR A 22 -1.09 20.61 -2.29
C THR A 22 -1.14 19.73 -3.52
N SER A 23 -2.20 18.94 -3.66
CA SER A 23 -2.35 17.95 -4.73
C SER A 23 -3.78 18.01 -5.29
N PRO A 24 -4.05 18.96 -6.22
CA PRO A 24 -5.30 18.98 -6.93
C PRO A 24 -5.33 17.85 -7.97
N GLN A 25 -6.48 17.23 -8.14
CA GLN A 25 -6.75 16.20 -9.12
C GLN A 25 -8.13 16.42 -9.72
N THR A 26 -8.25 16.29 -11.03
CA THR A 26 -9.51 16.25 -11.74
C THR A 26 -9.64 14.94 -12.50
N SER A 27 -10.83 14.43 -12.65
CA SER A 27 -11.12 13.21 -13.40
C SER A 27 -12.44 13.33 -14.14
N ASP A 28 -12.40 13.01 -15.43
CA ASP A 28 -13.59 12.85 -16.27
C ASP A 28 -13.70 11.38 -16.66
N SER A 29 -14.85 10.77 -16.48
CA SER A 29 -15.08 9.40 -16.93
C SER A 29 -16.44 9.25 -17.59
N TYR A 30 -16.43 8.57 -18.73
CA TYR A 30 -17.62 8.25 -19.51
C TYR A 30 -17.83 6.76 -19.58
N SER A 31 -19.04 6.30 -19.33
CA SER A 31 -19.44 4.91 -19.50
C SER A 31 -20.68 4.87 -20.39
N THR A 32 -20.58 4.24 -21.55
CA THR A 32 -21.68 4.13 -22.51
C THR A 32 -21.93 2.66 -22.85
N TYR A 33 -23.18 2.31 -23.00
CA TYR A 33 -23.62 0.98 -23.37
C TYR A 33 -24.09 0.97 -24.82
N ASN A 34 -23.42 0.18 -25.67
CA ASN A 34 -23.76 0.03 -27.08
C ASN A 34 -24.23 -1.40 -27.35
N ASP A 35 -25.18 -1.56 -28.29
CA ASP A 35 -25.67 -2.86 -28.79
C ASP A 35 -26.13 -3.83 -27.69
N MET A 36 -26.79 -3.32 -26.66
CA MET A 36 -27.32 -4.12 -25.58
C MET A 36 -28.55 -4.91 -26.03
N HIS A 37 -28.45 -6.22 -25.92
CA HIS A 37 -29.56 -7.13 -26.15
C HIS A 37 -29.81 -7.98 -24.90
N ALA A 38 -31.04 -8.02 -24.43
CA ALA A 38 -31.41 -8.87 -23.31
C ALA A 38 -32.45 -9.91 -23.75
N ALA A 39 -32.43 -11.08 -23.09
CA ALA A 39 -33.56 -12.00 -23.14
C ALA A 39 -34.80 -11.31 -22.50
N THR A 40 -35.98 -11.75 -22.86
CA THR A 40 -37.27 -11.11 -22.46
C THR A 40 -37.38 -10.87 -20.96
N ASP A 41 -36.81 -11.76 -20.16
CA ASP A 41 -36.80 -11.69 -18.68
C ASP A 41 -35.88 -10.59 -18.11
N TRP A 42 -35.00 -9.99 -18.94
CA TRP A 42 -34.04 -8.95 -18.56
C TRP A 42 -34.34 -7.58 -19.17
N GLU A 43 -35.42 -7.43 -19.91
CA GLU A 43 -35.82 -6.13 -20.53
C GLU A 43 -35.99 -5.02 -19.48
N ASP A 44 -36.54 -5.36 -18.31
CA ASP A 44 -36.69 -4.41 -17.21
C ASP A 44 -35.34 -4.04 -16.56
N PHE A 45 -34.32 -4.88 -16.65
CA PHE A 45 -32.99 -4.53 -16.21
C PHE A 45 -32.33 -3.49 -17.13
N LEU A 46 -32.51 -3.60 -18.45
CA LEU A 46 -31.98 -2.63 -19.41
C LEU A 46 -32.58 -1.22 -19.19
N LYS A 47 -33.84 -1.11 -18.76
CA LYS A 47 -34.45 0.16 -18.42
C LYS A 47 -33.85 0.89 -17.22
N ARG A 48 -33.05 0.19 -16.41
CA ARG A 48 -32.34 0.72 -15.24
C ARG A 48 -30.89 1.05 -15.52
N LEU A 49 -30.41 0.81 -16.72
CA LEU A 49 -29.05 1.15 -17.13
C LEU A 49 -29.03 2.55 -17.73
N TYR A 50 -28.00 3.28 -17.38
CA TYR A 50 -27.75 4.64 -17.86
C TYR A 50 -26.35 4.74 -18.44
N ASP A 51 -26.22 5.51 -19.51
CA ASP A 51 -24.93 6.09 -19.88
C ASP A 51 -24.53 7.08 -18.82
N LEU A 52 -23.29 7.02 -18.36
CA LEU A 52 -22.79 7.83 -17.26
C LEU A 52 -21.71 8.78 -17.75
N ASN A 53 -21.73 9.98 -17.21
CA ASN A 53 -20.62 10.92 -17.23
C ASN A 53 -20.37 11.35 -15.79
N ASN A 54 -19.16 11.07 -15.27
CA ASN A 54 -18.77 11.54 -13.95
C ASN A 54 -17.66 12.58 -14.11
N ASP A 55 -17.88 13.74 -13.49
CA ASP A 55 -16.94 14.86 -13.43
C ASP A 55 -16.47 14.99 -11.97
N GLY A 56 -15.22 14.66 -11.73
CA GLY A 56 -14.62 14.60 -10.41
C GLY A 56 -13.53 15.66 -10.21
N SER A 57 -13.58 16.33 -9.07
CA SER A 57 -12.57 17.27 -8.60
C SER A 57 -12.18 16.93 -7.17
N GLN A 58 -10.89 16.75 -6.91
CA GLN A 58 -10.36 16.50 -5.57
C GLN A 58 -9.21 17.47 -5.30
N ASN A 59 -9.15 17.97 -4.08
CA ASN A 59 -8.01 18.74 -3.63
C ASN A 59 -7.60 18.30 -2.23
N THR A 60 -6.32 18.01 -2.07
CA THR A 60 -5.71 17.70 -0.77
C THR A 60 -4.67 18.75 -0.46
N THR A 61 -4.82 19.41 0.69
CA THR A 61 -3.80 20.31 1.24
C THR A 61 -3.31 19.77 2.57
N GLU A 62 -2.02 19.55 2.70
CA GLU A 62 -1.38 19.04 3.91
C GLU A 62 -0.35 20.03 4.43
N HIS A 63 -0.51 20.43 5.68
CA HIS A 63 0.46 21.19 6.46
C HIS A 63 1.14 20.26 7.46
N THR A 64 2.45 20.20 7.46
CA THR A 64 3.23 19.41 8.42
C THR A 64 4.16 20.34 9.20
N PHE A 65 4.02 20.34 10.51
CA PHE A 65 4.90 21.00 11.46
C PHE A 65 5.66 19.93 12.25
N GLN A 66 6.96 20.04 12.36
CA GLN A 66 7.78 19.08 13.07
C GLN A 66 8.90 19.77 13.83
N ALA A 67 9.12 19.37 15.07
CA ALA A 67 10.21 19.81 15.90
C ALA A 67 10.96 18.59 16.44
N ASP A 68 12.27 18.54 16.21
CA ASP A 68 13.14 17.45 16.62
C ASP A 68 14.29 17.98 17.45
N TYR A 69 14.61 17.26 18.51
CA TYR A 69 15.79 17.48 19.30
C TYR A 69 16.58 16.22 19.49
N THR A 70 17.85 16.27 19.12
CA THR A 70 18.82 15.17 19.31
C THR A 70 19.94 15.63 20.19
N THR A 71 20.32 14.84 21.19
CA THR A 71 21.44 15.13 22.06
C THR A 71 22.24 13.87 22.40
N PRO A 72 23.56 13.86 22.17
CA PRO A 72 24.44 12.83 22.70
C PRO A 72 24.64 13.01 24.21
N ILE A 73 24.69 11.92 24.93
CA ILE A 73 25.06 11.84 26.34
C ILE A 73 26.33 10.99 26.43
N GLY A 74 27.45 11.68 26.71
CA GLY A 74 28.77 11.06 26.60
C GLY A 74 29.13 10.66 25.17
N LYS A 75 29.82 9.51 25.00
CA LYS A 75 30.31 9.04 23.68
C LYS A 75 29.49 7.91 23.09
N ILE A 76 28.60 7.33 23.86
CA ILE A 76 27.94 6.07 23.52
C ILE A 76 26.39 6.16 23.49
N HIS A 77 25.80 7.17 24.13
CA HIS A 77 24.36 7.33 24.22
C HIS A 77 23.88 8.50 23.35
N THR A 78 22.68 8.37 22.81
CA THR A 78 21.98 9.44 22.10
C THR A 78 20.52 9.43 22.52
N LEU A 79 20.00 10.61 22.91
CA LEU A 79 18.56 10.79 23.11
C LEU A 79 18.00 11.60 21.97
N GLU A 80 16.82 11.24 21.57
CA GLU A 80 16.02 11.90 20.54
C GLU A 80 14.63 12.14 21.11
N ALA A 81 14.07 13.31 20.86
CA ALA A 81 12.68 13.63 21.19
C ALA A 81 12.12 14.55 20.12
N GLY A 82 10.86 14.41 19.83
CA GLY A 82 10.22 15.28 18.84
C GLY A 82 8.71 15.26 18.94
N ALA A 83 8.13 16.23 18.27
CA ALA A 83 6.70 16.36 18.09
C ALA A 83 6.40 16.68 16.63
N LYS A 84 5.28 16.16 16.14
CA LYS A 84 4.83 16.38 14.77
C LYS A 84 3.33 16.64 14.77
N TYR A 85 2.91 17.67 14.06
CA TYR A 85 1.50 17.94 13.80
C TYR A 85 1.27 17.97 12.28
N ILE A 86 0.28 17.23 11.85
CA ILE A 86 -0.17 17.19 10.46
C ILE A 86 -1.62 17.61 10.44
N LEU A 87 -1.91 18.66 9.68
CA LEU A 87 -3.25 19.09 9.31
C LEU A 87 -3.45 18.76 7.83
N ARG A 88 -4.42 17.91 7.54
CA ARG A 88 -4.75 17.53 6.17
C ARG A 88 -6.21 17.81 5.90
N ASP A 89 -6.44 18.69 4.94
CA ASP A 89 -7.76 19.04 4.44
C ASP A 89 -7.94 18.44 3.04
N ASN A 90 -8.96 17.63 2.89
CA ASN A 90 -9.36 17.06 1.61
C ASN A 90 -10.77 17.56 1.27
N SER A 91 -10.97 18.01 0.05
CA SER A 91 -12.28 18.22 -0.54
C SER A 91 -12.43 17.31 -1.76
N SER A 92 -13.59 16.73 -1.92
CA SER A 92 -13.94 15.94 -3.09
C SER A 92 -15.32 16.36 -3.55
N GLU A 93 -15.41 16.62 -4.83
CA GLU A 93 -16.66 16.92 -5.54
C GLU A 93 -16.69 15.96 -6.72
N ASP A 94 -17.68 15.10 -6.79
CA ASP A 94 -17.89 14.10 -7.84
C ASP A 94 -19.35 14.21 -8.27
N ASP A 95 -19.57 14.83 -9.44
CA ASP A 95 -20.86 15.01 -10.05
C ASP A 95 -21.11 13.88 -11.05
N ARG A 96 -22.19 13.13 -10.81
CA ARG A 96 -22.64 12.08 -11.69
C ARG A 96 -23.78 12.60 -12.55
N TYR A 97 -23.59 12.51 -13.85
CA TYR A 97 -24.62 12.77 -14.84
C TYR A 97 -25.02 11.47 -15.52
N GLU A 98 -26.32 11.29 -15.71
CA GLU A 98 -26.85 10.10 -16.33
C GLU A 98 -27.73 10.42 -17.53
N ARG A 99 -27.75 9.50 -18.50
CA ARG A 99 -28.64 9.53 -19.65
C ARG A 99 -29.16 8.13 -19.91
N GLN A 100 -30.45 7.97 -20.11
CA GLN A 100 -31.02 6.68 -20.41
C GLN A 100 -30.39 6.08 -21.68
N ILE A 101 -30.00 4.82 -21.63
CA ILE A 101 -29.36 4.10 -22.76
C ILE A 101 -30.28 4.14 -23.99
N GLY A 102 -29.64 4.23 -25.19
CA GLY A 102 -30.36 4.28 -26.46
C GLY A 102 -31.07 5.60 -26.75
N THR A 103 -30.90 6.63 -25.91
CA THR A 103 -31.43 7.98 -26.17
C THR A 103 -30.34 8.94 -26.61
N THR A 104 -30.72 10.03 -27.31
CA THR A 104 -29.79 11.09 -27.74
C THR A 104 -29.99 12.39 -26.93
N GLY A 105 -30.68 12.30 -25.79
CA GLY A 105 -30.90 13.45 -24.89
C GLY A 105 -29.64 13.92 -24.19
N ASP A 106 -29.74 15.03 -23.48
CA ASP A 106 -28.68 15.55 -22.64
C ASP A 106 -28.50 14.67 -21.39
N TYR A 107 -27.30 14.68 -20.83
CA TYR A 107 -27.04 14.08 -19.53
C TYR A 107 -27.69 14.94 -18.44
N VAL A 108 -28.31 14.29 -17.46
CA VAL A 108 -28.99 14.92 -16.32
C VAL A 108 -28.22 14.63 -15.05
N LEU A 109 -28.01 15.64 -14.22
CA LEU A 109 -27.34 15.48 -12.93
C LEU A 109 -28.12 14.54 -12.00
N ASP A 110 -27.47 13.53 -11.49
CA ASP A 110 -27.99 12.63 -10.48
C ASP A 110 -27.39 13.04 -9.12
N GLU A 111 -28.07 13.93 -8.41
CA GLU A 111 -27.61 14.43 -7.10
C GLU A 111 -27.50 13.30 -6.05
N GLU A 112 -28.35 12.29 -6.14
CA GLU A 112 -28.36 11.19 -5.18
C GLU A 112 -27.11 10.32 -5.27
N HIS A 113 -26.58 10.13 -6.48
CA HIS A 113 -25.37 9.37 -6.71
C HIS A 113 -24.11 10.24 -6.91
N SER A 114 -24.27 11.56 -6.90
CA SER A 114 -23.15 12.51 -6.76
C SER A 114 -22.61 12.49 -5.34
N SER A 115 -21.38 12.92 -5.12
CA SER A 115 -20.76 12.91 -3.79
C SER A 115 -19.86 14.12 -3.59
N HIS A 116 -20.28 15.04 -2.74
CA HIS A 116 -19.43 16.14 -2.30
C HIS A 116 -19.16 16.02 -0.82
N TYR A 117 -17.89 15.98 -0.43
CA TYR A 117 -17.53 15.92 0.99
C TYR A 117 -16.23 16.68 1.30
N LYS A 118 -16.11 17.06 2.56
CA LYS A 118 -14.88 17.57 3.17
C LYS A 118 -14.41 16.60 4.22
N HIS A 119 -13.12 16.27 4.19
CA HIS A 119 -12.47 15.39 5.15
C HIS A 119 -11.25 16.09 5.75
N GLN A 120 -11.32 16.42 7.02
CA GLN A 120 -10.23 16.93 7.81
C GLN A 120 -9.59 15.80 8.61
N ASN A 121 -8.27 15.74 8.59
CA ASN A 121 -7.50 14.73 9.31
C ASN A 121 -6.34 15.39 10.07
N ASP A 122 -6.50 15.52 11.38
CA ASP A 122 -5.54 16.11 12.31
C ASP A 122 -4.76 15.00 13.00
N ILE A 123 -3.43 15.00 12.88
CA ILE A 123 -2.55 14.02 13.52
C ILE A 123 -1.54 14.75 14.40
N LEU A 124 -1.66 14.56 15.70
CA LEU A 124 -0.68 15.02 16.68
C LEU A 124 0.15 13.82 17.15
N ALA A 125 1.46 13.94 17.03
CA ALA A 125 2.37 12.89 17.45
C ALA A 125 3.49 13.43 18.33
N ALA A 126 3.82 12.68 19.37
CA ALA A 126 5.00 12.89 20.19
C ALA A 126 5.83 11.61 20.23
N TYR A 127 7.14 11.74 20.18
CA TYR A 127 8.02 10.57 20.16
C TYR A 127 9.33 10.82 20.88
N MET A 128 9.88 9.73 21.40
CA MET A 128 11.21 9.72 21.97
C MET A 128 11.96 8.47 21.56
N GLY A 129 13.27 8.62 21.46
CA GLY A 129 14.20 7.57 21.06
C GLY A 129 15.45 7.57 21.93
N TYR A 130 15.99 6.38 22.13
CA TYR A 130 17.26 6.16 22.78
C TYR A 130 18.16 5.35 21.90
N GLY A 131 19.33 5.85 21.61
CA GLY A 131 20.39 5.20 20.84
C GLY A 131 21.58 4.82 21.72
N LEU A 132 22.12 3.65 21.48
CA LEU A 132 23.35 3.14 22.12
C LEU A 132 24.34 2.73 21.04
N ARG A 133 25.62 3.13 21.18
CA ARG A 133 26.71 2.67 20.31
C ARG A 133 27.94 2.35 21.14
N VAL A 134 28.22 1.05 21.27
CA VAL A 134 29.37 0.56 22.02
C VAL A 134 30.20 -0.40 21.16
N LYS A 135 31.42 -0.01 20.80
CA LYS A 135 32.32 -0.80 19.95
C LYS A 135 31.62 -1.25 18.64
N LYS A 136 31.32 -2.53 18.52
CA LYS A 136 30.67 -3.16 17.36
C LYS A 136 29.15 -3.26 17.48
N ILE A 137 28.58 -2.89 18.63
CA ILE A 137 27.16 -2.98 18.92
C ILE A 137 26.52 -1.60 18.75
N SER A 138 25.39 -1.54 18.07
CA SER A 138 24.49 -0.40 18.02
C SER A 138 23.08 -0.83 18.39
N GLY A 139 22.41 -0.06 19.24
CA GLY A 139 21.03 -0.30 19.65
C GLY A 139 20.21 0.95 19.48
N ARG A 140 18.92 0.81 19.20
CA ARG A 140 17.95 1.90 19.22
C ARG A 140 16.61 1.39 19.75
N LEU A 141 16.04 2.15 20.67
CA LEU A 141 14.69 1.98 21.16
C LEU A 141 13.91 3.26 20.84
N GLY A 142 12.67 3.14 20.47
CA GLY A 142 11.81 4.28 20.18
C GLY A 142 10.37 3.98 20.55
N VAL A 143 9.66 5.00 20.96
CA VAL A 143 8.23 4.99 21.16
C VAL A 143 7.63 6.27 20.58
N ARG A 144 6.50 6.13 19.92
CA ARG A 144 5.72 7.24 19.36
C ARG A 144 4.27 7.07 19.79
N TYR A 145 3.70 8.12 20.31
CA TYR A 145 2.28 8.25 20.53
C TYR A 145 1.67 9.10 19.43
N GLU A 146 0.55 8.69 18.88
CA GLU A 146 -0.20 9.44 17.88
C GLU A 146 -1.67 9.56 18.32
N HIS A 147 -2.16 10.79 18.37
CA HIS A 147 -3.58 11.08 18.42
C HIS A 147 -4.03 11.57 17.04
N THR A 148 -5.05 10.93 16.49
CA THR A 148 -5.60 11.29 15.17
C THR A 148 -7.09 11.56 15.31
N LYS A 149 -7.53 12.73 14.83
CA LYS A 149 -8.93 13.08 14.68
C LYS A 149 -9.27 13.14 13.19
N GLN A 150 -10.25 12.36 12.77
CA GLN A 150 -10.85 12.42 11.44
C GLN A 150 -12.25 13.01 11.57
N GLU A 151 -12.55 14.04 10.77
CA GLU A 151 -13.86 14.66 10.68
C GLU A 151 -14.29 14.68 9.21
N VAL A 152 -15.44 14.12 8.91
CA VAL A 152 -15.99 14.07 7.57
C VAL A 152 -17.34 14.77 7.58
N LYS A 153 -17.55 15.66 6.58
CA LYS A 153 -18.80 16.36 6.33
C LYS A 153 -19.23 16.12 4.89
N TYR A 154 -20.36 15.52 4.73
CA TYR A 154 -21.00 15.35 3.45
C TYR A 154 -21.88 16.56 3.10
N LEU A 155 -21.75 17.07 1.89
CA LEU A 155 -22.47 18.24 1.40
C LEU A 155 -23.54 17.87 0.38
N VAL A 156 -23.27 16.86 -0.44
CA VAL A 156 -24.17 16.33 -1.48
C VAL A 156 -24.01 14.82 -1.54
N GLY A 157 -25.10 14.12 -1.85
CA GLY A 157 -25.12 12.70 -2.13
C GLY A 157 -25.12 11.82 -0.89
N ARG A 158 -24.59 10.59 -1.05
CA ARG A 158 -24.69 9.51 -0.08
C ARG A 158 -23.56 9.55 0.93
N GLY A 159 -23.89 9.83 2.17
CA GLY A 159 -22.95 9.82 3.28
C GLY A 159 -23.52 10.54 4.48
N GLU A 160 -23.00 10.21 5.65
CA GLU A 160 -23.34 10.87 6.90
C GLU A 160 -22.12 11.51 7.52
N ASP A 161 -22.34 12.64 8.17
CA ASP A 161 -21.27 13.33 8.91
C ASP A 161 -20.83 12.47 10.08
N PHE A 162 -19.52 12.30 10.23
CA PHE A 162 -18.99 11.59 11.38
C PHE A 162 -17.64 12.14 11.84
N THR A 163 -17.31 11.87 13.08
CA THR A 163 -16.01 12.15 13.68
C THR A 163 -15.46 10.90 14.34
N LYS A 164 -14.20 10.57 14.06
CA LYS A 164 -13.49 9.43 14.65
C LYS A 164 -12.14 9.86 15.22
N ASN A 165 -11.86 9.41 16.44
CA ASN A 165 -10.57 9.59 17.09
C ASN A 165 -9.86 8.26 17.22
N PHE A 166 -8.53 8.29 17.06
CA PHE A 166 -7.65 7.15 17.25
C PHE A 166 -6.49 7.56 18.16
N ASP A 167 -6.15 6.67 19.10
CA ASP A 167 -5.02 6.82 20.00
C ASP A 167 -4.11 5.60 19.86
N ASP A 168 -2.91 5.81 19.37
CA ASP A 168 -2.00 4.74 19.03
C ASP A 168 -0.62 4.92 19.65
N VAL A 169 -0.08 3.85 20.24
CA VAL A 169 1.31 3.80 20.71
C VAL A 169 2.10 2.87 19.79
N VAL A 170 3.17 3.41 19.20
CA VAL A 170 3.95 2.74 18.16
C VAL A 170 5.39 2.53 18.65
N PRO A 171 5.71 1.37 19.21
CA PRO A 171 7.06 1.02 19.64
C PRO A 171 7.94 0.57 18.48
N SER A 172 9.25 0.79 18.63
CA SER A 172 10.29 0.27 17.74
C SER A 172 11.56 -0.07 18.51
N ALA A 173 12.26 -1.09 18.05
CA ALA A 173 13.55 -1.49 18.63
C ALA A 173 14.47 -2.02 17.54
N SER A 174 15.76 -1.77 17.64
CA SER A 174 16.73 -2.46 16.79
C SER A 174 18.07 -2.62 17.50
N ILE A 175 18.73 -3.72 17.18
CA ILE A 175 20.12 -4.00 17.57
C ILE A 175 20.91 -4.38 16.34
N GLY A 176 22.09 -3.80 16.19
CA GLY A 176 23.04 -4.08 15.12
C GLY A 176 24.38 -4.53 15.68
N TYR A 177 25.00 -5.47 14.99
CA TYR A 177 26.33 -5.95 15.31
C TYR A 177 27.21 -5.89 14.06
N LYS A 178 28.29 -5.13 14.14
CA LYS A 178 29.30 -4.99 13.09
C LYS A 178 30.25 -6.19 13.16
N LEU A 179 30.08 -7.18 12.28
CA LEU A 179 30.88 -8.37 12.20
C LEU A 179 32.30 -8.02 11.75
N THR A 180 32.39 -7.32 10.61
CA THR A 180 33.62 -6.77 10.03
C THR A 180 33.39 -5.34 9.59
N ASP A 181 34.38 -4.67 9.00
CA ASP A 181 34.16 -3.32 8.41
C ASP A 181 33.25 -3.34 7.21
N MET A 182 33.11 -4.48 6.55
CA MET A 182 32.30 -4.67 5.35
C MET A 182 30.97 -5.41 5.60
N SER A 183 30.76 -5.94 6.82
CA SER A 183 29.57 -6.75 7.11
C SER A 183 28.94 -6.43 8.45
N ASN A 184 27.60 -6.43 8.43
CA ASN A 184 26.81 -6.20 9.63
C ASN A 184 25.61 -7.15 9.71
N LEU A 185 25.18 -7.42 10.93
CA LEU A 185 23.95 -8.13 11.27
C LEU A 185 23.05 -7.16 12.04
N ARG A 186 21.75 -7.13 11.70
CA ARG A 186 20.79 -6.28 12.37
C ARG A 186 19.50 -7.04 12.63
N LEU A 187 19.01 -6.95 13.86
CA LEU A 187 17.67 -7.37 14.25
C LEU A 187 16.85 -6.10 14.55
N GLY A 188 15.67 -6.00 13.98
CA GLY A 188 14.76 -4.90 14.19
C GLY A 188 13.36 -5.40 14.49
N TYR A 189 12.66 -4.66 15.32
CA TYR A 189 11.23 -4.75 15.54
C TYR A 189 10.59 -3.38 15.29
N ASN A 190 9.49 -3.37 14.58
CA ASN A 190 8.65 -2.18 14.43
C ASN A 190 7.18 -2.57 14.38
N MET A 191 6.36 -1.72 14.95
CA MET A 191 4.92 -1.74 14.75
C MET A 191 4.54 -0.68 13.71
N ARG A 192 3.54 -0.98 12.89
CA ARG A 192 2.89 -0.04 11.98
C ARG A 192 1.41 -0.05 12.26
N ILE A 193 0.82 1.13 12.12
CA ILE A 193 -0.62 1.31 12.22
C ILE A 193 -1.18 1.65 10.84
N TYR A 194 -2.35 1.12 10.55
CA TYR A 194 -3.15 1.49 9.41
C TYR A 194 -4.54 1.88 9.92
N ARG A 195 -4.95 3.10 9.62
CA ARG A 195 -6.25 3.64 10.03
C ARG A 195 -7.28 3.38 8.94
N PRO A 196 -8.51 3.01 9.31
CA PRO A 196 -9.57 2.81 8.33
C PRO A 196 -9.81 4.08 7.53
N GLY A 197 -10.05 3.91 6.24
CA GLY A 197 -10.43 4.99 5.35
C GLY A 197 -11.88 5.45 5.58
N ILE A 198 -12.21 6.63 5.07
CA ILE A 198 -13.54 7.23 5.25
C ILE A 198 -14.66 6.33 4.72
N TRP A 199 -14.42 5.58 3.65
CA TRP A 199 -15.41 4.67 3.07
C TRP A 199 -15.76 3.49 3.97
N SER A 200 -14.78 2.94 4.66
CA SER A 200 -15.02 1.86 5.64
C SER A 200 -15.62 2.37 6.95
N LEU A 201 -15.47 3.67 7.24
CA LEU A 201 -16.03 4.32 8.44
C LEU A 201 -17.41 4.91 8.22
N ASN A 202 -17.80 5.24 6.98
CA ASN A 202 -19.04 5.94 6.66
C ASN A 202 -20.26 5.14 7.12
N PRO A 203 -21.04 5.61 8.11
CA PRO A 203 -22.19 4.89 8.64
C PRO A 203 -23.40 4.90 7.71
N TYR A 204 -23.32 5.60 6.58
CA TYR A 204 -24.42 5.65 5.61
C TYR A 204 -24.77 4.26 5.08
N LEU A 205 -26.06 3.94 5.13
CA LEU A 205 -26.61 2.71 4.58
C LEU A 205 -26.84 2.87 3.06
N ASN A 206 -26.03 2.18 2.27
CA ASN A 206 -26.19 2.17 0.82
C ASN A 206 -27.11 1.04 0.37
N ASP A 207 -28.33 1.35 0.06
CA ASP A 207 -29.40 0.46 -0.43
C ASP A 207 -29.74 0.65 -1.91
N SER A 208 -28.88 1.34 -2.66
CA SER A 208 -29.07 1.58 -4.10
C SER A 208 -29.21 0.31 -4.93
N ASN A 209 -28.64 -0.78 -4.45
CA ASN A 209 -28.95 -2.11 -4.93
C ASN A 209 -29.72 -2.85 -3.83
N PRO A 210 -31.03 -3.04 -3.97
CA PRO A 210 -31.87 -3.63 -2.92
C PRO A 210 -31.54 -5.10 -2.61
N THR A 211 -30.71 -5.75 -3.42
CA THR A 211 -30.23 -7.13 -3.18
C THR A 211 -28.83 -7.19 -2.62
N ASN A 212 -28.11 -6.07 -2.59
CA ASN A 212 -26.74 -5.96 -2.08
C ASN A 212 -26.56 -4.63 -1.36
N ILE A 213 -26.84 -4.63 -0.08
CA ILE A 213 -26.85 -3.46 0.81
C ILE A 213 -25.50 -3.40 1.51
N SER A 214 -24.94 -2.21 1.67
CA SER A 214 -23.67 -2.02 2.34
C SER A 214 -23.67 -0.83 3.28
N GLN A 215 -22.88 -0.93 4.35
CA GLN A 215 -22.71 0.13 5.34
C GLN A 215 -21.29 0.09 5.90
N GLY A 216 -20.63 1.24 6.05
CA GLY A 216 -19.38 1.32 6.78
C GLY A 216 -19.60 1.17 8.29
N ASN A 217 -18.50 1.03 9.02
CA ASN A 217 -18.51 0.83 10.46
C ASN A 217 -17.66 1.90 11.16
N SER A 218 -18.32 2.88 11.76
CA SER A 218 -17.66 3.98 12.50
C SER A 218 -16.94 3.51 13.79
N HIS A 219 -17.13 2.26 14.22
CA HIS A 219 -16.49 1.67 15.40
C HIS A 219 -15.14 1.01 15.10
N LEU A 220 -14.70 1.00 13.84
CA LEU A 220 -13.40 0.42 13.49
C LEU A 220 -12.24 1.07 14.23
N ASP A 221 -11.28 0.24 14.63
CA ASP A 221 -10.01 0.65 15.21
C ASP A 221 -8.88 0.58 14.20
N SER A 222 -7.74 1.22 14.53
CA SER A 222 -6.52 1.11 13.74
C SER A 222 -6.02 -0.33 13.70
N GLU A 223 -5.65 -0.82 12.54
CA GLU A 223 -4.90 -2.08 12.41
C GLU A 223 -3.49 -1.91 12.97
N LYS A 224 -3.02 -2.92 13.68
CA LYS A 224 -1.68 -2.96 14.28
C LYS A 224 -0.88 -4.13 13.71
N SER A 225 0.09 -3.80 12.88
CA SER A 225 0.97 -4.77 12.24
C SER A 225 2.34 -4.77 12.92
N HIS A 226 2.72 -5.89 13.49
CA HIS A 226 4.02 -6.12 14.12
C HIS A 226 4.98 -6.76 13.14
N SER A 227 6.23 -6.32 13.11
CA SER A 227 7.23 -6.84 12.18
C SER A 227 8.58 -7.01 12.86
N PHE A 228 9.15 -8.18 12.74
CA PHE A 228 10.54 -8.52 13.11
C PHE A 228 11.34 -8.72 11.85
N ASN A 229 12.51 -8.14 11.78
CA ASN A 229 13.40 -8.25 10.63
C ASN A 229 14.83 -8.55 11.09
N LEU A 230 15.38 -9.65 10.63
CA LEU A 230 16.79 -10.00 10.78
C LEU A 230 17.46 -9.80 9.42
N SER A 231 18.48 -8.95 9.36
CA SER A 231 19.19 -8.68 8.11
C SER A 231 20.69 -8.85 8.29
N TYR A 232 21.31 -9.44 7.29
CA TYR A 232 22.75 -9.55 7.12
C TYR A 232 23.17 -8.87 5.84
N SER A 233 24.15 -8.00 5.90
CA SER A 233 24.72 -7.33 4.72
C SER A 233 26.24 -7.46 4.71
N ASN A 234 26.78 -7.69 3.52
CA ASN A 234 28.21 -7.66 3.26
C ASN A 234 28.46 -6.96 1.91
N PHE A 235 29.28 -5.93 1.93
CA PHE A 235 29.59 -5.11 0.76
C PHE A 235 31.09 -5.08 0.51
N THR A 236 31.53 -5.81 -0.51
CA THR A 236 32.91 -5.80 -0.99
C THR A 236 32.94 -5.40 -2.47
N GLN A 237 34.09 -5.06 -3.00
CA GLN A 237 34.22 -4.75 -4.44
C GLN A 237 33.84 -5.93 -5.34
N LYS A 238 34.11 -7.15 -4.90
CA LYS A 238 33.90 -8.38 -5.67
C LYS A 238 32.53 -9.02 -5.43
N PHE A 239 32.02 -8.91 -4.20
CA PHE A 239 30.81 -9.63 -3.79
C PHE A 239 29.98 -8.80 -2.83
N ASN A 240 28.75 -8.53 -3.22
CA ASN A 240 27.76 -7.84 -2.38
C ASN A 240 26.60 -8.78 -2.12
N ILE A 241 26.27 -8.99 -0.85
CA ILE A 241 25.15 -9.81 -0.42
C ILE A 241 24.31 -9.05 0.60
N ASN A 242 22.99 -9.18 0.48
CA ASN A 242 22.03 -8.73 1.46
C ASN A 242 21.01 -9.84 1.66
N LEU A 243 20.94 -10.38 2.86
CA LEU A 243 19.96 -11.41 3.25
C LEU A 243 19.05 -10.82 4.32
N SER A 244 17.77 -11.13 4.24
CA SER A 244 16.79 -10.67 5.21
C SER A 244 15.74 -11.76 5.46
N ALA A 245 15.49 -12.03 6.74
CA ALA A 245 14.38 -12.84 7.21
C ALA A 245 13.40 -11.92 7.95
N ARG A 246 12.13 -11.95 7.58
CA ARG A 246 11.11 -11.12 8.18
C ARG A 246 9.92 -11.98 8.60
N TYR A 247 9.44 -11.72 9.79
CA TYR A 247 8.16 -12.22 10.27
C TYR A 247 7.26 -11.05 10.64
N SER A 248 6.04 -11.02 10.12
CA SER A 248 5.05 -9.99 10.47
C SER A 248 3.69 -10.60 10.74
N PHE A 249 2.95 -9.96 11.64
CA PHE A 249 1.59 -10.38 11.96
C PHE A 249 0.69 -9.19 12.28
N THR A 250 -0.58 -9.35 11.94
CA THR A 250 -1.70 -8.47 12.28
C THR A 250 -2.81 -9.34 12.85
N ASN A 251 -3.43 -8.92 13.96
CA ASN A 251 -4.50 -9.67 14.62
C ASN A 251 -5.89 -9.03 14.48
N ASN A 252 -5.93 -7.81 13.96
CA ASN A 252 -7.14 -6.98 13.87
C ASN A 252 -7.22 -6.27 12.51
N SER A 253 -6.90 -6.99 11.41
CA SER A 253 -7.09 -6.41 10.07
C SER A 253 -8.56 -6.09 9.84
N ILE A 254 -8.77 -5.01 9.12
CA ILE A 254 -10.10 -4.58 8.70
C ILE A 254 -10.49 -5.44 7.50
N GLU A 255 -11.55 -6.22 7.67
CA GLU A 255 -12.08 -7.09 6.63
C GLU A 255 -13.51 -6.69 6.30
N GLN A 256 -13.87 -6.76 5.03
CA GLN A 256 -15.26 -6.68 4.62
C GLN A 256 -15.95 -8.00 4.94
N VAL A 257 -17.06 -7.92 5.64
CA VAL A 257 -17.93 -9.05 6.01
C VAL A 257 -19.19 -8.93 5.19
N THR A 258 -19.52 -9.96 4.42
CA THR A 258 -20.76 -10.04 3.66
C THR A 258 -21.55 -11.24 4.15
N GLU A 259 -22.77 -10.99 4.59
CA GLU A 259 -23.67 -12.00 5.10
C GLU A 259 -25.01 -11.97 4.36
N GLN A 260 -25.63 -13.11 4.21
CA GLN A 260 -27.00 -13.19 3.70
C GLN A 260 -27.95 -13.06 4.90
N VAL A 261 -28.71 -11.99 4.93
CA VAL A 261 -29.64 -11.64 6.00
C VAL A 261 -31.00 -11.28 5.43
N LYS A 262 -32.04 -11.34 6.24
CA LYS A 262 -33.32 -10.74 5.82
C LYS A 262 -33.20 -9.23 5.89
N ASP A 263 -33.73 -8.54 4.90
CA ASP A 263 -33.69 -7.06 4.83
C ASP A 263 -34.39 -6.41 6.05
N THR A 264 -35.30 -7.10 6.72
CA THR A 264 -35.95 -6.67 7.98
C THR A 264 -35.00 -6.66 9.18
N GLU A 265 -33.83 -7.29 9.09
CA GLU A 265 -32.81 -7.33 10.15
C GLU A 265 -31.79 -6.18 10.03
N ILE A 266 -31.85 -5.43 8.92
CA ILE A 266 -30.94 -4.31 8.65
C ILE A 266 -31.52 -3.04 9.30
N GLU A 267 -30.81 -2.53 10.31
CA GLU A 267 -31.19 -1.30 10.99
C GLU A 267 -31.11 -0.09 10.07
N GLY A 268 -32.12 0.74 10.06
CA GLY A 268 -32.18 1.96 9.24
C GLY A 268 -32.66 1.76 7.81
N LEU A 269 -32.86 0.53 7.33
CA LEU A 269 -33.37 0.28 6.00
C LEU A 269 -34.83 0.75 5.88
N GLN A 270 -35.10 1.57 4.86
CA GLN A 270 -36.47 2.06 4.57
C GLN A 270 -37.25 1.01 3.76
N ASN A 271 -38.48 0.72 4.18
CA ASN A 271 -39.42 -0.17 3.48
C ASN A 271 -38.86 -1.60 3.22
N PRO A 272 -38.44 -2.33 4.24
CA PRO A 272 -37.95 -3.70 4.09
C PRO A 272 -39.06 -4.62 3.54
N THR A 273 -38.67 -5.60 2.75
CA THR A 273 -39.59 -6.49 2.00
C THR A 273 -39.72 -7.89 2.62
N GLY A 274 -38.87 -8.23 3.61
CA GLY A 274 -38.73 -9.57 4.19
C GLY A 274 -37.96 -10.56 3.33
N LYS A 275 -37.29 -10.10 2.28
CA LYS A 275 -36.46 -10.93 1.41
C LYS A 275 -35.04 -11.08 1.96
N GLU A 276 -34.38 -12.16 1.56
CA GLU A 276 -32.97 -12.34 1.81
C GLU A 276 -32.14 -11.47 0.86
N VAL A 277 -31.18 -10.75 1.43
CA VAL A 277 -30.28 -9.84 0.73
C VAL A 277 -28.84 -10.06 1.20
N LEU A 278 -27.87 -9.64 0.41
CA LEU A 278 -26.49 -9.57 0.86
C LEU A 278 -26.27 -8.25 1.61
N TYR A 279 -25.79 -8.34 2.84
CA TYR A 279 -25.41 -7.19 3.65
C TYR A 279 -23.91 -7.21 3.90
N SER A 280 -23.25 -6.12 3.53
CA SER A 280 -21.80 -5.97 3.65
C SER A 280 -21.43 -4.85 4.61
N THR A 281 -20.53 -5.13 5.55
CA THR A 281 -19.96 -4.14 6.47
C THR A 281 -18.47 -4.42 6.71
N TYR A 282 -17.82 -3.66 7.58
CA TYR A 282 -16.41 -3.81 7.91
C TYR A 282 -16.21 -4.13 9.39
N GLN A 283 -15.26 -5.00 9.72
CA GLN A 283 -14.93 -5.39 11.10
C GLN A 283 -13.42 -5.62 11.26
N ASN A 284 -12.91 -5.36 12.49
CA ASN A 284 -11.50 -5.66 12.86
C ASN A 284 -11.34 -7.13 13.28
N ILE A 285 -11.55 -8.06 12.39
CA ILE A 285 -11.56 -9.51 12.68
C ILE A 285 -10.50 -10.30 11.94
N GLY A 286 -9.88 -9.70 10.96
CA GLY A 286 -8.87 -10.37 10.15
C GLY A 286 -7.58 -10.66 10.92
N LYS A 287 -6.94 -11.77 10.55
CA LYS A 287 -5.61 -12.14 11.03
C LYS A 287 -4.72 -12.44 9.85
N SER A 288 -3.52 -11.90 9.87
CA SER A 288 -2.50 -12.23 8.88
C SER A 288 -1.18 -12.59 9.54
N ARG A 289 -0.46 -13.52 8.94
CA ARG A 289 0.90 -13.95 9.32
C ARG A 289 1.71 -14.06 8.05
N ASN A 290 2.84 -13.40 8.02
CA ASN A 290 3.75 -13.45 6.88
C ASN A 290 5.15 -13.77 7.37
N ALA A 291 5.75 -14.83 6.82
CA ALA A 291 7.14 -15.19 7.03
C ALA A 291 7.87 -15.14 5.69
N SER A 292 8.85 -14.25 5.57
CA SER A 292 9.56 -14.07 4.31
C SER A 292 11.06 -14.15 4.47
N LEU A 293 11.71 -14.68 3.43
CA LEU A 293 13.14 -14.68 3.22
C LEU A 293 13.44 -13.94 1.93
N SER A 294 14.37 -13.01 1.97
CA SER A 294 14.88 -12.34 0.78
C SER A 294 16.39 -12.38 0.71
N GLY A 295 16.91 -12.51 -0.49
CA GLY A 295 18.33 -12.54 -0.74
C GLY A 295 18.68 -11.77 -2.01
N TYR A 296 19.53 -10.77 -1.88
CA TYR A 296 20.17 -10.11 -3.01
C TYR A 296 21.65 -10.44 -3.05
N VAL A 297 22.11 -10.85 -4.20
CA VAL A 297 23.51 -11.12 -4.48
C VAL A 297 23.94 -10.38 -5.73
N ASN A 298 25.07 -9.71 -5.68
CA ASN A 298 25.76 -9.16 -6.84
C ASN A 298 27.21 -9.58 -6.78
N TRP A 299 27.62 -10.36 -7.76
CA TRP A 299 28.95 -10.94 -7.84
C TRP A 299 29.66 -10.51 -9.12
N ASN A 300 30.76 -9.77 -8.96
CA ASN A 300 31.70 -9.48 -10.03
C ASN A 300 32.65 -10.68 -10.15
N ALA A 301 32.22 -11.73 -10.89
CA ALA A 301 32.95 -12.98 -11.02
C ALA A 301 34.34 -12.75 -11.67
N THR A 302 34.38 -11.84 -12.64
CA THR A 302 35.61 -11.29 -13.23
C THR A 302 35.47 -9.77 -13.41
N SER A 303 36.50 -9.09 -13.89
CA SER A 303 36.41 -7.68 -14.29
C SER A 303 35.36 -7.40 -15.36
N ASN A 304 34.99 -8.41 -16.11
CA ASN A 304 34.10 -8.31 -17.28
C ASN A 304 32.78 -9.05 -17.11
N THR A 305 32.65 -9.86 -16.04
CA THR A 305 31.47 -10.70 -15.79
C THR A 305 30.81 -10.30 -14.48
N ARG A 306 29.57 -9.93 -14.55
CA ARG A 306 28.72 -9.62 -13.39
C ARG A 306 27.50 -10.55 -13.39
N ILE A 307 27.23 -11.16 -12.24
CA ILE A 307 26.07 -12.00 -11.97
C ILE A 307 25.30 -11.37 -10.83
N TYR A 308 24.00 -11.28 -10.95
CA TYR A 308 23.14 -10.77 -9.88
C TYR A 308 21.86 -11.59 -9.78
N ALA A 309 21.38 -11.74 -8.57
CA ALA A 309 20.12 -12.40 -8.27
C ALA A 309 19.42 -11.69 -7.10
N ASN A 310 18.12 -11.62 -7.19
CA ASN A 310 17.23 -11.23 -6.11
C ASN A 310 16.16 -12.33 -5.99
N LEU A 311 16.13 -12.98 -4.83
CA LEU A 311 15.20 -14.05 -4.51
C LEU A 311 14.36 -13.61 -3.33
N TYR A 312 13.07 -13.86 -3.42
CA TYR A 312 12.13 -13.58 -2.35
C TYR A 312 11.16 -14.75 -2.23
N GLY A 313 11.05 -15.29 -1.03
CA GLY A 313 10.05 -16.30 -0.68
C GLY A 313 9.20 -15.79 0.47
N ASN A 314 7.91 -15.90 0.37
CA ASN A 314 6.96 -15.48 1.39
C ASN A 314 5.93 -16.57 1.63
N TYR A 315 5.81 -17.01 2.88
CA TYR A 315 4.67 -17.79 3.35
C TYR A 315 3.65 -16.83 3.95
N THR A 316 2.44 -16.87 3.45
CA THR A 316 1.31 -16.07 3.93
C THR A 316 0.26 -16.99 4.52
N TYR A 317 -0.24 -16.66 5.71
CA TYR A 317 -1.46 -17.20 6.31
C TYR A 317 -2.42 -16.04 6.55
N MET A 318 -3.66 -16.21 6.14
CA MET A 318 -4.75 -15.25 6.33
C MET A 318 -5.97 -15.95 6.90
N GLU A 319 -6.64 -15.25 7.81
CA GLU A 319 -7.93 -15.64 8.38
C GLU A 319 -8.83 -14.41 8.37
N GLY A 320 -9.98 -14.50 7.73
CA GLY A 320 -10.95 -13.42 7.57
C GLY A 320 -12.29 -13.75 8.19
N ALA A 321 -13.33 -13.08 7.71
CA ALA A 321 -14.72 -13.29 8.12
C ALA A 321 -15.20 -14.72 7.85
N ASN A 322 -16.21 -15.14 8.58
CA ASN A 322 -16.92 -16.41 8.39
C ASN A 322 -16.02 -17.66 8.43
N GLY A 323 -14.88 -17.55 9.12
CA GLY A 323 -13.92 -18.66 9.22
C GLY A 323 -13.13 -18.94 7.94
N LEU A 324 -13.17 -18.07 6.96
CA LEU A 324 -12.36 -18.18 5.74
C LEU A 324 -10.88 -18.16 6.11
N LYS A 325 -10.13 -19.12 5.56
CA LYS A 325 -8.69 -19.25 5.80
C LYS A 325 -8.01 -19.63 4.50
N ASN A 326 -6.88 -19.02 4.24
CA ASN A 326 -6.01 -19.46 3.16
C ASN A 326 -4.55 -19.27 3.54
N ASP A 327 -3.69 -20.14 3.03
CA ASP A 327 -2.26 -20.04 3.23
C ASP A 327 -1.48 -20.59 2.04
N GLY A 328 -0.22 -20.24 1.97
CA GLY A 328 0.67 -20.78 0.96
C GLY A 328 1.94 -19.96 0.77
N TRP A 329 2.76 -20.47 -0.16
CA TRP A 329 4.03 -19.86 -0.55
C TRP A 329 3.88 -19.05 -1.82
N ASN A 330 4.49 -17.88 -1.81
CA ASN A 330 4.78 -17.08 -3.00
C ASN A 330 6.30 -16.94 -3.16
N LEU A 331 6.80 -17.26 -4.34
CA LEU A 331 8.21 -17.12 -4.68
C LEU A 331 8.36 -16.11 -5.81
N PHE A 332 9.32 -15.24 -5.68
CA PHE A 332 9.72 -14.26 -6.68
C PHE A 332 11.22 -14.40 -6.94
N ALA A 333 11.62 -14.42 -8.18
CA ALA A 333 13.01 -14.47 -8.59
C ALA A 333 13.27 -13.46 -9.72
N TYR A 334 14.28 -12.65 -9.54
CA TYR A 334 14.84 -11.80 -10.58
C TYR A 334 16.35 -11.96 -10.60
N GLY A 335 16.93 -12.16 -11.75
CA GLY A 335 18.37 -12.29 -11.84
C GLY A 335 18.88 -12.18 -13.26
N GLY A 336 20.19 -12.17 -13.37
CA GLY A 336 20.82 -12.09 -14.67
C GLY A 336 22.33 -12.19 -14.61
N ALA A 337 22.90 -12.26 -15.80
CA ALA A 337 24.33 -12.22 -16.02
C ALA A 337 24.64 -11.18 -17.08
N GLN A 338 25.70 -10.44 -16.88
CA GLN A 338 26.20 -9.44 -17.81
C GLN A 338 27.65 -9.75 -18.13
N GLN A 339 27.97 -9.84 -19.41
CA GLN A 339 29.30 -10.05 -19.91
C GLN A 339 29.72 -8.87 -20.78
N SER A 340 30.80 -8.20 -20.40
CA SER A 340 31.49 -7.22 -21.24
C SER A 340 32.52 -7.95 -22.11
N LEU A 341 32.54 -7.66 -23.39
CA LEU A 341 33.44 -8.23 -24.36
C LEU A 341 34.36 -7.12 -24.95
N PRO A 342 35.45 -7.48 -25.62
CA PRO A 342 36.30 -6.51 -26.31
C PRO A 342 35.51 -5.61 -27.28
N HIS A 343 36.05 -4.45 -27.58
CA HIS A 343 35.46 -3.47 -28.48
C HIS A 343 34.11 -2.91 -28.05
N ASP A 344 33.92 -2.74 -26.71
CA ASP A 344 32.71 -2.16 -26.08
C ASP A 344 31.39 -2.87 -26.41
N TRP A 345 31.44 -4.21 -26.60
CA TRP A 345 30.25 -5.05 -26.60
C TRP A 345 29.83 -5.41 -25.17
N ARG A 346 28.53 -5.50 -24.94
CA ARG A 346 27.93 -5.96 -23.70
C ARG A 346 26.73 -6.85 -24.00
N ILE A 347 26.76 -8.06 -23.46
CA ILE A 347 25.65 -9.01 -23.54
C ILE A 347 25.07 -9.13 -22.12
N SER A 348 23.74 -9.10 -22.00
CA SER A 348 23.06 -9.31 -20.71
C SER A 348 21.90 -10.26 -20.91
N LEU A 349 21.84 -11.25 -20.02
CA LEU A 349 20.71 -12.17 -19.87
C LEU A 349 19.97 -11.79 -18.59
N ASN A 350 18.64 -11.67 -18.65
CA ASN A 350 17.77 -11.41 -17.51
C ASN A 350 16.69 -12.47 -17.44
N ILE A 351 16.39 -12.89 -16.22
CA ILE A 351 15.26 -13.77 -15.91
C ILE A 351 14.42 -13.13 -14.84
N TYR A 352 13.12 -13.29 -14.94
CA TYR A 352 12.15 -12.73 -14.01
C TYR A 352 10.97 -13.67 -13.87
N GLY A 353 10.58 -14.03 -12.64
CA GLY A 353 9.49 -14.96 -12.43
C GLY A 353 8.86 -14.83 -11.06
N GLN A 354 7.60 -15.20 -11.02
CA GLN A 354 6.78 -15.19 -9.81
C GLN A 354 5.81 -16.36 -9.83
N THR A 355 5.69 -17.07 -8.70
CA THR A 355 4.58 -17.99 -8.44
C THR A 355 3.32 -17.21 -8.07
N PRO A 356 2.13 -17.82 -8.06
CA PRO A 356 0.91 -17.15 -7.65
C PRO A 356 1.04 -16.55 -6.24
N TRP A 357 0.53 -15.33 -6.05
CA TRP A 357 0.39 -14.77 -4.71
C TRP A 357 -0.89 -15.31 -4.06
N ILE A 358 -0.88 -15.42 -2.75
CA ILE A 358 -1.99 -15.94 -1.96
C ILE A 358 -2.93 -14.79 -1.61
N MET A 359 -4.23 -15.00 -1.84
CA MET A 359 -5.34 -14.12 -1.45
C MET A 359 -6.24 -14.88 -0.50
N LEU A 360 -7.08 -14.20 0.27
CA LEU A 360 -8.00 -14.85 1.21
C LEU A 360 -8.91 -15.88 0.48
N GLN A 361 -9.41 -15.52 -0.70
CA GLN A 361 -10.26 -16.37 -1.54
C GLN A 361 -9.57 -16.70 -2.86
N GLY A 362 -8.49 -17.51 -2.81
CA GLY A 362 -7.85 -18.02 -4.03
C GLY A 362 -6.39 -17.66 -4.20
N LYS A 363 -5.95 -17.68 -5.44
CA LYS A 363 -4.55 -17.43 -5.82
C LYS A 363 -4.49 -16.50 -7.03
N GLY A 364 -3.54 -15.55 -6.99
CA GLY A 364 -3.24 -14.70 -8.12
C GLY A 364 -2.53 -15.42 -9.27
N SER A 365 -2.02 -14.68 -10.22
CA SER A 365 -1.35 -15.25 -11.39
C SER A 365 0.14 -15.50 -11.16
N SER A 366 0.68 -16.47 -11.90
CA SER A 366 2.11 -16.69 -12.05
C SER A 366 2.59 -16.17 -13.39
N PHE A 367 3.85 -15.80 -13.46
CA PHE A 367 4.50 -15.50 -14.73
C PHE A 367 6.00 -15.85 -14.67
N PHE A 368 6.57 -16.04 -15.84
CA PHE A 368 8.01 -16.20 -16.02
C PHE A 368 8.42 -15.58 -17.35
N ASP A 369 9.34 -14.64 -17.27
CA ASP A 369 9.89 -13.91 -18.42
C ASP A 369 11.40 -14.00 -18.44
N TYR A 370 11.97 -13.96 -19.64
CA TYR A 370 13.41 -13.89 -19.85
C TYR A 370 13.72 -12.97 -21.02
N GLY A 371 14.91 -12.37 -20.97
CA GLY A 371 15.34 -11.44 -22.00
C GLY A 371 16.85 -11.47 -22.22
N LEU A 372 17.22 -11.30 -23.47
CA LEU A 372 18.60 -11.13 -23.91
C LEU A 372 18.76 -9.71 -24.46
N SER A 373 19.76 -8.99 -24.01
CA SER A 373 20.15 -7.72 -24.59
C SER A 373 21.58 -7.75 -25.07
N VAL A 374 21.81 -7.12 -26.22
CA VAL A 374 23.13 -6.92 -26.82
C VAL A 374 23.32 -5.43 -27.06
N ASN A 375 24.35 -4.87 -26.48
CA ASN A 375 24.67 -3.47 -26.60
C ASN A 375 26.06 -3.31 -27.24
N LYS A 376 26.19 -2.36 -28.16
CA LYS A 376 27.47 -1.98 -28.78
C LYS A 376 27.66 -0.48 -28.68
N SER A 377 28.73 -0.06 -28.06
CA SER A 377 29.10 1.36 -28.03
C SER A 377 30.15 1.70 -29.10
N PHE A 378 30.00 2.89 -29.66
CA PHE A 378 30.83 3.47 -30.70
C PHE A 378 31.29 4.87 -30.30
N LEU A 379 32.22 5.45 -31.08
CA LEU A 379 32.67 6.84 -30.94
C LEU A 379 33.09 7.19 -29.50
N ASN A 380 33.93 6.35 -28.88
CA ASN A 380 34.35 6.51 -27.48
C ASN A 380 33.15 6.58 -26.51
N LYS A 381 32.17 5.70 -26.72
CA LYS A 381 30.94 5.57 -25.90
C LYS A 381 29.94 6.74 -26.06
N ARG A 382 30.09 7.58 -27.08
CA ARG A 382 29.13 8.65 -27.37
C ARG A 382 27.87 8.16 -28.07
N LEU A 383 27.92 7.02 -28.74
CA LEU A 383 26.79 6.36 -29.40
C LEU A 383 26.71 4.91 -28.90
N THR A 384 25.52 4.48 -28.46
CA THR A 384 25.27 3.08 -28.12
C THR A 384 24.05 2.58 -28.88
N LEU A 385 24.22 1.47 -29.59
CA LEU A 385 23.16 0.73 -30.23
C LEU A 385 22.77 -0.45 -29.31
N SER A 386 21.48 -0.64 -29.08
CA SER A 386 20.95 -1.69 -28.22
C SER A 386 19.92 -2.51 -28.98
N ALA A 387 20.04 -3.84 -28.90
CA ALA A 387 19.06 -4.79 -29.36
C ALA A 387 18.57 -5.58 -28.16
N PHE A 388 17.26 -5.81 -28.08
CA PHE A 388 16.63 -6.56 -27.00
C PHE A 388 15.64 -7.56 -27.57
N ALA A 389 15.66 -8.80 -27.04
CA ALA A 389 14.70 -9.84 -27.33
C ALA A 389 14.17 -10.42 -26.02
N SER A 390 12.86 -10.52 -25.86
CA SER A 390 12.22 -11.12 -24.70
C SER A 390 11.31 -12.27 -25.12
N ASN A 391 11.22 -13.27 -24.25
CA ASN A 391 10.31 -14.41 -24.39
C ASN A 391 10.31 -15.07 -25.79
N PHE A 392 11.45 -15.06 -26.47
CA PHE A 392 11.57 -15.42 -27.88
C PHE A 392 11.30 -16.91 -28.21
N PHE A 393 11.14 -17.77 -27.20
CA PHE A 393 10.67 -19.13 -27.33
C PHE A 393 9.20 -19.33 -26.91
N LYS A 394 8.54 -18.26 -26.42
CA LYS A 394 7.12 -18.32 -26.03
C LYS A 394 6.24 -17.69 -27.10
N LYS A 395 5.19 -18.38 -27.50
CA LYS A 395 4.19 -17.87 -28.44
C LYS A 395 3.10 -17.04 -27.73
N TYR A 396 2.75 -17.41 -26.50
CA TYR A 396 1.71 -16.77 -25.70
C TYR A 396 2.11 -16.71 -24.23
N THR A 397 1.67 -15.67 -23.53
CA THR A 397 1.70 -15.57 -22.08
C THR A 397 0.26 -15.50 -21.61
N SER A 398 -0.18 -16.47 -20.82
CA SER A 398 -1.55 -16.52 -20.27
C SER A 398 -1.47 -16.42 -18.75
N PRO A 399 -1.70 -15.25 -18.17
CA PRO A 399 -1.85 -15.14 -16.72
C PRO A 399 -3.17 -15.84 -16.31
N THR A 400 -3.11 -16.72 -15.32
CA THR A 400 -4.28 -17.40 -14.77
C THR A 400 -4.40 -17.06 -13.30
N SER A 401 -5.58 -16.63 -12.85
CA SER A 401 -5.94 -16.50 -11.45
C SER A 401 -7.07 -17.46 -11.13
N SER A 402 -7.10 -17.95 -9.90
CA SER A 402 -8.19 -18.79 -9.40
C SER A 402 -8.86 -18.11 -8.20
N ILE A 403 -10.19 -18.17 -8.17
CA ILE A 403 -11.00 -17.79 -7.01
C ILE A 403 -11.63 -19.09 -6.51
N GLU A 404 -11.40 -19.38 -5.25
CA GLU A 404 -12.03 -20.50 -4.55
C GLU A 404 -13.15 -19.94 -3.68
N GLY A 405 -14.39 -20.35 -3.94
CA GLY A 405 -15.58 -19.93 -3.21
C GLY A 405 -15.87 -20.83 -2.02
#